data_eef877ef1de265ce138b0bb5fdfab0bb
#
_entry.id   eef877ef1de265ce138b0bb5fdfab0bb
#
_cell.length_a   1.000
_cell.length_b   1.000
_cell.length_c   1.000
_cell.angle_alpha   90.00
_cell.angle_beta   90.00
_cell.angle_gamma   90.00
#
_symmetry.space_group_name_H-M   'P 1'
#
loop_
_entity.id
_entity.type
_entity.pdbx_description
1 polymer ?
#
loop_
_entity_poly.entity_id
_entity_poly.type
_entity_poly.pdbx_seq_one_letter_code
_entity_poly.pdbx_strand_id
1 'polypeptide(L)'
;MGKAVTRVELDKHIGHASPTPNPFHRTPYVEGSPDVFTNKKKTVRIGDKTSCTDPATGGSSTVFVNGLGVHRKGDATGGHESWVPNASSSGSDNVFAGD
;
A
#
# COMPACT_ATOMS: atom_id res chain seq x y z
N MET A 1 -17.80 -4.46 -5.71
CA MET A 1 -17.75 -3.36 -4.75
C MET A 1 -16.29 -2.94 -4.53
N GLY A 2 -16.04 -1.64 -4.45
CA GLY A 2 -14.68 -1.14 -4.34
C GLY A 2 -14.10 -1.24 -2.94
N LYS A 3 -12.78 -1.18 -2.88
CA LYS A 3 -12.03 -1.12 -1.62
C LYS A 3 -11.38 0.26 -1.49
N ALA A 4 -11.17 0.72 -0.26
CA ALA A 4 -10.59 2.03 0.01
C ALA A 4 -9.18 2.14 -0.56
N VAL A 5 -8.93 3.21 -1.31
CA VAL A 5 -7.64 3.45 -1.97
C VAL A 5 -6.58 3.86 -0.94
N THR A 6 -5.40 3.24 -1.02
CA THR A 6 -4.27 3.51 -0.13
C THR A 6 -3.54 4.78 -0.57
N ARG A 7 -3.10 5.59 0.41
CA ARG A 7 -2.50 6.91 0.19
C ARG A 7 -1.13 7.00 0.85
N VAL A 8 -0.20 7.68 0.20
CA VAL A 8 1.12 7.95 0.76
C VAL A 8 0.98 8.80 2.03
N GLU A 9 1.79 8.51 3.03
CA GLU A 9 1.87 9.18 4.34
C GLU A 9 0.68 8.93 5.27
N LEU A 10 -0.54 8.88 4.75
CA LEU A 10 -1.73 8.71 5.58
C LEU A 10 -1.99 7.24 5.92
N ASP A 11 -1.66 6.33 5.01
CA ASP A 11 -1.95 4.92 5.17
C ASP A 11 -0.69 4.11 5.40
N LYS A 12 -0.81 3.05 6.20
CA LYS A 12 0.29 2.18 6.59
C LYS A 12 -0.04 0.74 6.23
N HIS A 13 1.00 -0.09 6.11
CA HIS A 13 0.75 -1.53 6.05
C HIS A 13 0.36 -2.03 7.45
N ILE A 14 -0.25 -3.23 7.52
CA ILE A 14 -0.69 -3.81 8.80
C ILE A 14 0.49 -3.92 9.75
N GLY A 15 1.65 -4.21 9.19
CA GLY A 15 2.86 -4.40 9.95
C GLY A 15 3.28 -5.86 9.96
N HIS A 16 4.55 -6.06 10.23
CA HIS A 16 5.12 -7.40 10.25
C HIS A 16 6.34 -7.44 11.17
N ALA A 17 6.71 -8.63 11.59
CA ALA A 17 7.90 -8.86 12.40
C ALA A 17 8.89 -9.71 11.63
N SER A 18 10.17 -9.52 11.91
CA SER A 18 11.21 -10.39 11.40
C SER A 18 11.30 -11.64 12.28
N PRO A 19 11.70 -12.81 11.73
CA PRO A 19 11.97 -13.99 12.55
C PRO A 19 13.16 -13.80 13.48
N THR A 20 14.00 -12.78 13.24
CA THR A 20 15.09 -12.43 14.15
C THR A 20 14.57 -11.37 15.14
N PRO A 21 15.27 -11.12 16.26
CA PRO A 21 14.77 -10.18 17.27
C PRO A 21 14.86 -8.72 16.85
N ASN A 22 14.08 -8.37 15.84
CA ASN A 22 13.99 -7.01 15.30
C ASN A 22 12.67 -6.37 15.69
N PRO A 23 12.60 -5.02 15.68
CA PRO A 23 11.35 -4.32 15.96
C PRO A 23 10.28 -4.69 14.95
N PHE A 24 9.04 -4.67 15.41
CA PHE A 24 7.89 -4.81 14.54
C PHE A 24 7.78 -3.57 13.64
N HIS A 25 7.63 -3.79 12.34
CA HIS A 25 7.46 -2.70 11.37
C HIS A 25 5.98 -2.44 11.09
N ARG A 26 5.60 -1.19 11.26
CA ARG A 26 4.30 -0.71 10.78
C ARG A 26 4.53 0.72 10.29
N THR A 27 4.87 0.85 9.03
CA THR A 27 5.34 2.10 8.48
C THR A 27 4.41 2.65 7.40
N PRO A 28 4.40 3.96 7.16
CA PRO A 28 3.56 4.55 6.11
C PRO A 28 4.13 4.25 4.73
N TYR A 29 3.27 4.30 3.72
CA TYR A 29 3.70 4.26 2.34
C TYR A 29 4.41 5.56 2.01
N VAL A 30 5.52 5.48 1.30
CA VAL A 30 6.35 6.64 0.94
C VAL A 30 6.45 6.85 -0.56
N GLU A 31 6.04 5.88 -1.36
CA GLU A 31 6.02 5.98 -2.82
C GLU A 31 4.59 5.94 -3.34
N GLY A 32 4.32 6.73 -4.38
CA GLY A 32 3.01 6.76 -5.01
C GLY A 32 3.07 7.51 -6.33
N SER A 33 1.92 7.69 -6.96
CA SER A 33 1.83 8.39 -8.23
C SER A 33 2.36 9.81 -8.13
N PRO A 34 3.17 10.27 -9.09
CA PRO A 34 3.65 11.65 -9.08
C PRO A 34 2.58 12.67 -9.51
N ASP A 35 1.47 12.20 -10.09
CA ASP A 35 0.47 13.12 -10.66
C ASP A 35 -0.98 12.73 -10.40
N VAL A 36 -1.24 11.65 -9.67
CA VAL A 36 -2.60 11.26 -9.28
C VAL A 36 -2.68 11.21 -7.76
N PHE A 37 -3.63 11.93 -7.20
CA PHE A 37 -3.76 12.09 -5.75
C PHE A 37 -5.11 11.61 -5.25
N THR A 38 -5.11 11.02 -4.07
CA THR A 38 -6.31 10.63 -3.34
C THR A 38 -6.32 11.38 -2.03
N ASN A 39 -7.35 12.23 -1.80
CA ASN A 39 -7.43 13.07 -0.60
C ASN A 39 -6.16 13.92 -0.42
N LYS A 40 -5.63 14.47 -1.50
CA LYS A 40 -4.45 15.36 -1.54
C LYS A 40 -3.13 14.67 -1.25
N LYS A 41 -3.12 13.33 -1.19
CA LYS A 41 -1.89 12.55 -1.02
C LYS A 41 -1.70 11.64 -2.23
N LYS A 42 -0.45 11.32 -2.55
CA LYS A 42 -0.14 10.47 -3.70
C LYS A 42 -0.83 9.13 -3.58
N THR A 43 -1.43 8.67 -4.67
CA THR A 43 -2.11 7.37 -4.72
C THR A 43 -1.09 6.25 -4.80
N VAL A 44 -1.19 5.25 -3.93
CA VAL A 44 -0.28 4.09 -3.91
C VAL A 44 -0.70 3.09 -4.99
N ARG A 45 0.29 2.56 -5.71
CA ARG A 45 0.10 1.60 -6.81
C ARG A 45 0.93 0.36 -6.54
N ILE A 46 0.63 -0.74 -7.27
CA ILE A 46 1.47 -1.94 -7.22
C ILE A 46 2.93 -1.54 -7.52
N GLY A 47 3.86 -1.98 -6.68
CA GLY A 47 5.28 -1.66 -6.79
C GLY A 47 5.72 -0.52 -5.88
N ASP A 48 4.80 0.29 -5.38
CA ASP A 48 5.14 1.39 -4.47
C ASP A 48 5.40 0.85 -3.07
N LYS A 49 6.38 1.43 -2.39
CA LYS A 49 6.92 0.89 -1.14
C LYS A 49 6.54 1.69 0.08
N THR A 50 6.50 1.01 1.22
CA THR A 50 6.47 1.64 2.54
C THR A 50 7.87 2.13 2.92
N SER A 51 7.99 2.86 4.03
CA SER A 51 9.29 3.37 4.47
C SER A 51 10.24 2.25 4.89
N CYS A 52 9.74 1.07 5.23
CA CYS A 52 10.60 -0.10 5.49
C CYS A 52 10.88 -0.93 4.24
N THR A 53 10.56 -0.40 3.06
CA THR A 53 10.79 -1.01 1.73
C THR A 53 9.88 -2.20 1.40
N ASP A 54 8.76 -2.34 2.08
CA ASP A 54 7.76 -3.37 1.81
C ASP A 54 6.91 -2.96 0.59
N PRO A 55 7.04 -3.62 -0.57
CA PRO A 55 6.36 -3.19 -1.78
C PRO A 55 4.91 -3.67 -1.84
N ALA A 56 4.02 -2.83 -2.38
CA ALA A 56 2.65 -3.22 -2.68
C ALA A 56 2.67 -4.25 -3.82
N THR A 57 2.07 -5.42 -3.59
CA THR A 57 2.00 -6.47 -4.61
C THR A 57 0.57 -6.72 -5.07
N GLY A 58 -0.43 -6.40 -4.26
CA GLY A 58 -1.83 -6.52 -4.61
C GLY A 58 -2.42 -5.18 -5.03
N GLY A 59 -3.41 -5.22 -5.89
CA GLY A 59 -4.09 -4.01 -6.33
C GLY A 59 -5.29 -4.33 -7.19
N SER A 60 -5.98 -3.29 -7.64
CA SER A 60 -7.13 -3.42 -8.53
C SER A 60 -6.73 -4.00 -9.88
N SER A 61 -7.56 -4.90 -10.40
CA SER A 61 -7.39 -5.44 -11.74
C SER A 61 -8.17 -4.62 -12.78
N THR A 62 -8.92 -3.61 -12.34
CA THR A 62 -9.76 -2.79 -13.22
C THR A 62 -9.47 -1.31 -13.15
N VAL A 63 -8.85 -0.83 -12.08
CA VAL A 63 -8.52 0.59 -11.91
C VAL A 63 -7.00 0.74 -11.84
N PHE A 64 -6.47 1.54 -12.75
CA PHE A 64 -5.02 1.71 -12.89
C PHE A 64 -4.64 3.19 -12.78
N VAL A 65 -3.47 3.43 -12.18
CA VAL A 65 -2.87 4.75 -12.12
C VAL A 65 -1.46 4.63 -12.70
N ASN A 66 -1.18 5.40 -13.73
CA ASN A 66 0.11 5.34 -14.44
C ASN A 66 0.42 3.91 -14.94
N GLY A 67 -0.61 3.19 -15.37
CA GLY A 67 -0.45 1.83 -15.88
C GLY A 67 -0.27 0.74 -14.82
N LEU A 68 -0.35 1.10 -13.54
CA LEU A 68 -0.19 0.16 -12.42
C LEU A 68 -1.49 0.05 -11.62
N GLY A 69 -1.84 -1.15 -11.20
CA GLY A 69 -3.04 -1.38 -10.40
C GLY A 69 -3.02 -0.58 -9.11
N VAL A 70 -4.13 0.07 -8.78
CA VAL A 70 -4.25 0.87 -7.56
C VAL A 70 -4.24 -0.05 -6.34
N HIS A 71 -3.38 0.25 -5.37
CA HIS A 71 -3.29 -0.50 -4.12
C HIS A 71 -4.40 -0.03 -3.16
N ARG A 72 -5.05 -0.97 -2.49
CA ARG A 72 -6.23 -0.69 -1.67
C ARG A 72 -6.09 -1.32 -0.30
N LYS A 73 -6.91 -0.86 0.66
CA LYS A 73 -6.98 -1.48 1.99
C LYS A 73 -7.21 -2.98 1.86
N GLY A 74 -6.39 -3.76 2.53
CA GLY A 74 -6.43 -5.22 2.49
C GLY A 74 -5.61 -5.84 1.37
N ASP A 75 -5.13 -5.06 0.41
CA ASP A 75 -4.29 -5.58 -0.66
C ASP A 75 -2.90 -5.94 -0.13
N ALA A 76 -2.34 -7.02 -0.67
CA ALA A 76 -1.11 -7.61 -0.16
C ALA A 76 0.12 -6.74 -0.40
N THR A 77 1.08 -6.85 0.50
CA THR A 77 2.45 -6.37 0.31
C THR A 77 3.39 -7.58 0.30
N GLY A 78 4.55 -7.42 -0.35
CA GLY A 78 5.44 -8.56 -0.61
C GLY A 78 6.44 -8.89 0.49
N GLY A 79 6.55 -8.03 1.50
CA GLY A 79 7.60 -8.18 2.51
C GLY A 79 8.95 -7.71 2.00
N HIS A 80 9.98 -7.87 2.80
CA HIS A 80 11.36 -7.53 2.40
C HIS A 80 12.35 -8.30 3.25
N GLU A 81 13.43 -8.75 2.64
CA GLU A 81 14.46 -9.54 3.31
C GLU A 81 13.85 -10.68 4.14
N SER A 82 14.07 -10.70 5.45
CA SER A 82 13.49 -11.69 6.35
C SER A 82 12.08 -11.31 6.84
N TRP A 83 11.58 -10.14 6.44
CA TRP A 83 10.27 -9.64 6.86
C TRP A 83 9.17 -10.26 6.01
N VAL A 84 8.12 -10.76 6.67
CA VAL A 84 7.06 -11.50 5.99
C VAL A 84 6.12 -10.57 5.22
N PRO A 85 5.46 -11.07 4.15
CA PRO A 85 4.42 -10.31 3.47
C PRO A 85 3.25 -9.98 4.39
N ASN A 86 2.60 -8.86 4.12
CA ASN A 86 1.39 -8.48 4.87
C ASN A 86 0.44 -7.71 3.95
N ALA A 87 -0.25 -6.68 4.44
CA ALA A 87 -1.25 -5.99 3.64
C ALA A 87 -1.42 -4.54 4.10
N SER A 88 -2.07 -3.72 3.26
CA SER A 88 -2.46 -2.37 3.63
C SER A 88 -3.51 -2.39 4.73
N SER A 89 -3.35 -1.56 5.76
CA SER A 89 -4.25 -1.55 6.92
C SER A 89 -5.35 -0.50 6.84
N SER A 90 -5.22 0.49 5.97
CA SER A 90 -6.20 1.57 5.87
C SER A 90 -6.24 2.17 4.47
N GLY A 91 -7.21 3.04 4.24
CA GLY A 91 -7.37 3.71 2.97
C GLY A 91 -8.33 4.88 3.10
N SER A 92 -8.64 5.50 1.96
CA SER A 92 -9.53 6.66 1.90
C SER A 92 -10.92 6.35 2.44
N ASP A 93 -11.51 7.34 3.10
CA ASP A 93 -12.90 7.24 3.57
C ASP A 93 -13.92 7.40 2.45
N ASN A 94 -13.52 7.96 1.31
CA ASN A 94 -14.45 8.33 0.25
C ASN A 94 -13.96 8.07 -1.18
N VAL A 95 -12.80 7.46 -1.36
CA VAL A 95 -12.30 7.09 -2.69
C VAL A 95 -12.04 5.58 -2.71
N PHE A 96 -12.68 4.90 -3.64
CA PHE A 96 -12.65 3.43 -3.74
C PHE A 96 -12.28 3.01 -5.14
N ALA A 97 -11.57 1.90 -5.26
CA ALA A 97 -11.22 1.28 -6.53
C ALA A 97 -11.76 -0.15 -6.56
N GLY A 98 -12.36 -0.52 -7.69
CA GLY A 98 -12.94 -1.84 -7.89
C GLY A 98 -11.89 -2.94 -8.10
N ASP A 99 -12.37 -4.12 -8.34
CA ASP A 99 -11.55 -5.33 -8.56
C ASP A 99 -10.75 -5.28 -9.85
#